data_604c00364f0658dafefe27e10faee1fd
#
_entry.id   604c00364f0658dafefe27e10faee1fd
#
_cell.length_a   1.000
_cell.length_b   1.000
_cell.length_c   1.000
_cell.angle_alpha   90.00
_cell.angle_beta   90.00
_cell.angle_gamma   90.00
#
_symmetry.space_group_name_H-M   'P 1'
#
loop_
_entity.id
_entity.type
_entity.pdbx_description
1 polymer ?
#
loop_
_entity_poly.entity_id
_entity_poly.type
_entity_poly.pdbx_seq_one_letter_code
_entity_poly.pdbx_strand_id
1 'polypeptide(L)'
;ARELIDGDDRSLPVHDYGDCLVVPGFIDCHIHLPQTDIIASYGEHLLAWLERYTYPAEASFADPATAAETTSFFLDQLIANGTTTAMVMSIPDVGP
;
A
#
# COMPACT_ATOMS: atom_id res chain seq x y z
N ALA A 1 30.44 -1.55 -11.06
CA ALA A 1 29.19 -1.77 -11.81
C ALA A 1 29.34 -1.44 -13.30
N ARG A 2 30.13 -0.44 -13.65
CA ARG A 2 30.34 -0.01 -15.05
C ARG A 2 31.07 -1.05 -15.92
N GLU A 3 31.81 -1.97 -15.31
CA GLU A 3 32.59 -3.02 -16.01
C GLU A 3 31.74 -4.23 -16.45
N LEU A 4 30.48 -4.31 -16.03
CA LEU A 4 29.58 -5.43 -16.34
C LEU A 4 28.69 -5.18 -17.58
N ILE A 5 28.73 -3.98 -18.16
CA ILE A 5 27.99 -3.66 -19.38
C ILE A 5 28.95 -3.85 -20.54
N ASP A 6 29.03 -5.08 -21.03
CA ASP A 6 29.79 -5.44 -22.22
C ASP A 6 28.96 -5.11 -23.45
N GLY A 7 29.19 -3.94 -23.99
CA GLY A 7 28.51 -3.44 -25.20
C GLY A 7 28.46 -1.91 -25.24
N ASP A 8 29.02 -1.35 -26.29
CA ASP A 8 29.01 0.10 -26.55
C ASP A 8 27.61 0.59 -27.01
N ASP A 9 26.57 0.31 -26.22
CA ASP A 9 25.24 0.86 -26.48
C ASP A 9 25.09 2.23 -25.80
N ARG A 10 25.78 3.22 -26.36
CA ARG A 10 25.72 4.62 -25.93
C ARG A 10 24.37 5.29 -26.22
N SER A 11 23.43 4.54 -26.79
CA SER A 11 22.09 5.04 -27.13
C SER A 11 21.11 4.95 -25.96
N LEU A 12 21.41 4.14 -24.95
CA LEU A 12 20.52 3.97 -23.80
C LEU A 12 20.67 5.11 -22.79
N PRO A 13 19.55 5.63 -22.27
CA PRO A 13 19.61 6.61 -21.19
C PRO A 13 20.21 5.98 -19.92
N VAL A 14 21.20 6.65 -19.36
CA VAL A 14 21.84 6.22 -18.10
C VAL A 14 21.31 7.08 -16.97
N HIS A 15 20.71 6.44 -15.96
CA HIS A 15 20.34 7.06 -14.72
C HIS A 15 21.37 6.71 -13.65
N ASP A 16 22.11 7.71 -13.18
CA ASP A 16 23.10 7.54 -12.11
C ASP A 16 22.48 7.91 -10.77
N TYR A 17 22.29 6.92 -9.92
CA TYR A 17 21.73 7.09 -8.58
C TYR A 17 22.82 7.34 -7.50
N GLY A 18 24.07 7.54 -7.90
CA GLY A 18 25.18 7.80 -6.98
C GLY A 18 25.38 6.66 -5.98
N ASP A 19 25.34 6.99 -4.70
CA ASP A 19 25.54 6.05 -3.60
C ASP A 19 24.23 5.36 -3.14
N CYS A 20 23.14 5.50 -3.88
CA CYS A 20 21.87 4.87 -3.55
C CYS A 20 21.90 3.36 -3.83
N LEU A 21 21.22 2.60 -2.97
CA LEU A 21 20.97 1.19 -3.19
C LEU A 21 19.69 1.02 -4.01
N VAL A 22 19.80 0.37 -5.15
CA VAL A 22 18.64 0.00 -5.99
C VAL A 22 18.20 -1.42 -5.61
N VAL A 23 16.98 -1.54 -5.14
CA VAL A 23 16.37 -2.81 -4.71
C VAL A 23 15.02 -3.01 -5.40
N PRO A 24 14.52 -4.26 -5.49
CA PRO A 24 13.12 -4.49 -5.84
C PRO A 24 12.17 -3.79 -4.87
N GLY A 25 10.98 -3.41 -5.36
CA GLY A 25 9.94 -2.87 -4.50
C GLY A 25 9.53 -3.87 -3.41
N PHE A 26 9.10 -3.36 -2.26
CA PHE A 26 8.66 -4.19 -1.15
C PHE A 26 7.35 -4.91 -1.48
N ILE A 27 7.17 -6.07 -0.87
CA ILE A 27 5.97 -6.90 -0.99
C ILE A 27 5.33 -6.98 0.40
N ASP A 28 4.09 -6.51 0.50
CA ASP A 28 3.28 -6.66 1.70
C ASP A 28 2.29 -7.81 1.50
N CYS A 29 2.42 -8.87 2.29
CA CYS A 29 1.61 -10.07 2.18
C CYS A 29 0.32 -10.02 3.00
N HIS A 30 0.04 -8.96 3.75
CA HIS A 30 -1.15 -8.85 4.59
C HIS A 30 -1.41 -7.41 5.03
N ILE A 31 -2.28 -6.71 4.32
CA ILE A 31 -2.65 -5.33 4.64
C ILE A 31 -4.15 -5.11 4.44
N HIS A 32 -4.77 -4.30 5.31
CA HIS A 32 -6.20 -4.04 5.31
C HIS A 32 -6.52 -2.63 4.81
N LEU A 33 -7.05 -2.51 3.60
CA LEU A 33 -7.44 -1.22 3.00
C LEU A 33 -8.48 -0.46 3.83
N PRO A 34 -9.61 -1.08 4.28
CA PRO A 34 -10.63 -0.33 4.99
C PRO A 34 -10.22 0.16 6.37
N GLN A 35 -9.08 -0.30 6.88
CA GLN A 35 -8.59 0.07 8.20
C GLN A 35 -7.58 1.23 8.16
N THR A 36 -7.43 1.87 7.01
CA THR A 36 -6.46 2.97 6.81
C THR A 36 -6.69 4.12 7.80
N ASP A 37 -7.94 4.50 8.03
CA ASP A 37 -8.30 5.64 8.91
C ASP A 37 -8.24 5.32 10.41
N ILE A 38 -8.06 4.04 10.77
CA ILE A 38 -7.97 3.60 12.16
C ILE A 38 -6.55 3.18 12.57
N ILE A 39 -5.55 3.49 11.75
CA ILE A 39 -4.14 3.26 12.06
C ILE A 39 -3.81 3.91 13.40
N ALA A 40 -3.15 3.15 14.29
CA ALA A 40 -2.78 3.57 15.64
C ALA A 40 -3.96 3.88 16.58
N SER A 41 -5.19 3.42 16.27
CA SER A 41 -6.28 3.48 17.24
C SER A 41 -5.94 2.70 18.52
N TYR A 42 -6.47 3.14 19.66
CA TYR A 42 -6.12 2.57 20.96
C TYR A 42 -6.47 1.08 21.04
N GLY A 43 -5.47 0.28 21.43
CA GLY A 43 -5.62 -1.17 21.57
C GLY A 43 -6.40 -1.55 22.81
N GLU A 44 -7.56 -2.13 22.61
CA GLU A 44 -8.41 -2.79 23.60
C GLU A 44 -8.31 -4.32 23.43
N HIS A 45 -9.18 -5.08 24.08
CA HIS A 45 -9.37 -6.48 23.71
C HIS A 45 -9.79 -6.58 22.25
N LEU A 46 -9.31 -7.60 21.54
CA LEU A 46 -9.54 -7.76 20.12
C LEU A 46 -11.00 -7.56 19.69
N LEU A 47 -11.95 -8.20 20.39
CA LEU A 47 -13.37 -8.08 20.04
C LEU A 47 -13.89 -6.66 20.23
N ALA A 48 -13.53 -6.00 21.33
CA ALA A 48 -13.92 -4.62 21.59
C ALA A 48 -13.29 -3.66 20.56
N TRP A 49 -12.06 -3.91 20.17
CA TRP A 49 -11.38 -3.14 19.13
C TRP A 49 -12.06 -3.31 17.76
N LEU A 50 -12.43 -4.53 17.39
CA LEU A 50 -13.18 -4.82 16.16
C LEU A 50 -14.52 -4.08 16.12
N GLU A 51 -15.29 -4.16 17.21
CA GLU A 51 -16.61 -3.52 17.31
C GLU A 51 -16.52 -1.98 17.29
N ARG A 52 -15.50 -1.42 17.93
CA ARG A 52 -15.38 0.02 18.12
C ARG A 52 -14.76 0.72 16.91
N TYR A 53 -13.81 0.09 16.23
CA TYR A 53 -13.03 0.73 15.18
C TYR A 53 -13.16 0.02 13.83
N THR A 54 -12.95 -1.31 13.80
CA THR A 54 -12.82 -2.02 12.53
C THR A 54 -14.16 -2.12 11.79
N TYR A 55 -15.21 -2.61 12.43
CA TYR A 55 -16.50 -2.77 11.75
C TYR A 55 -17.11 -1.45 11.31
N PRO A 56 -17.06 -0.34 12.06
CA PRO A 56 -17.48 0.97 11.56
C PRO A 56 -16.64 1.47 10.37
N ALA A 57 -15.31 1.28 10.39
CA ALA A 57 -14.44 1.66 9.29
C ALA A 57 -14.76 0.85 8.03
N GLU A 58 -14.92 -0.46 8.13
CA GLU A 58 -15.31 -1.33 7.02
C GLU A 58 -16.70 -0.98 6.48
N ALA A 59 -17.67 -0.69 7.35
CA ALA A 59 -19.00 -0.30 6.94
C ALA A 59 -19.03 1.02 6.17
N SER A 60 -18.11 1.94 6.43
CA SER A 60 -18.02 3.21 5.70
C SER A 60 -17.70 3.05 4.22
N PHE A 61 -17.09 1.94 3.82
CA PHE A 61 -16.78 1.61 2.42
C PHE A 61 -18.04 1.25 1.58
N ALA A 62 -19.20 1.12 2.20
CA ALA A 62 -20.47 1.09 1.46
C ALA A 62 -20.75 2.39 0.69
N ASP A 63 -20.13 3.51 1.10
CA ASP A 63 -20.14 4.74 0.34
C ASP A 63 -19.01 4.75 -0.71
N PRO A 64 -19.33 4.78 -2.02
CA PRO A 64 -18.31 4.72 -3.07
C PRO A 64 -17.35 5.91 -3.06
N ALA A 65 -17.77 7.09 -2.58
CA ALA A 65 -16.89 8.25 -2.50
C ALA A 65 -15.81 8.04 -1.42
N THR A 66 -16.21 7.60 -0.24
CA THR A 66 -15.30 7.23 0.86
C THR A 66 -14.33 6.14 0.42
N ALA A 67 -14.84 5.09 -0.22
CA ALA A 67 -14.01 4.00 -0.71
C ALA A 67 -12.96 4.48 -1.72
N ALA A 68 -13.34 5.34 -2.66
CA ALA A 68 -12.44 5.87 -3.68
C ALA A 68 -11.35 6.78 -3.07
N GLU A 69 -11.72 7.68 -2.17
CA GLU A 69 -10.79 8.60 -1.50
C GLU A 69 -9.77 7.83 -0.66
N THR A 70 -10.24 6.93 0.20
CA THR A 70 -9.36 6.12 1.06
C THR A 70 -8.46 5.21 0.22
N THR A 71 -8.97 4.62 -0.87
CA THR A 71 -8.16 3.78 -1.76
C THR A 71 -7.05 4.60 -2.43
N SER A 72 -7.34 5.80 -2.91
CA SER A 72 -6.32 6.66 -3.52
C SER A 72 -5.21 6.99 -2.53
N PHE A 73 -5.58 7.44 -1.34
CA PHE A 73 -4.62 7.74 -0.27
C PHE A 73 -3.78 6.51 0.10
N PHE A 74 -4.43 5.35 0.28
CA PHE A 74 -3.76 4.09 0.62
C PHE A 74 -2.71 3.70 -0.42
N LEU A 75 -3.05 3.74 -1.71
CA LEU A 75 -2.12 3.42 -2.79
C LEU A 75 -0.94 4.40 -2.85
N ASP A 76 -1.20 5.68 -2.68
CA ASP A 76 -0.16 6.70 -2.63
C ASP A 76 0.82 6.44 -1.47
N GLN A 77 0.31 6.04 -0.29
CA GLN A 77 1.15 5.70 0.86
C GLN A 77 1.98 4.44 0.60
N LEU A 78 1.43 3.40 0.00
CA LEU A 78 2.20 2.20 -0.35
C LEU A 78 3.37 2.54 -1.27
N ILE A 79 3.10 3.27 -2.35
CA ILE A 79 4.12 3.65 -3.34
C ILE A 79 5.17 4.57 -2.70
N ALA A 80 4.75 5.58 -1.95
CA ALA A 80 5.65 6.51 -1.27
C ALA A 80 6.63 5.81 -0.31
N ASN A 81 6.22 4.66 0.26
CA ASN A 81 7.03 3.86 1.17
C ASN A 81 7.71 2.66 0.49
N GLY A 82 7.68 2.60 -0.85
CA GLY A 82 8.40 1.60 -1.63
C GLY A 82 7.71 0.24 -1.77
N THR A 83 6.45 0.10 -1.33
CA THR A 83 5.66 -1.11 -1.53
C THR A 83 5.05 -1.11 -2.93
N THR A 84 5.43 -2.09 -3.75
CA THR A 84 4.98 -2.20 -5.15
C THR A 84 4.07 -3.39 -5.40
N THR A 85 3.92 -4.26 -4.41
CA THR A 85 3.04 -5.43 -4.47
C THR A 85 2.40 -5.62 -3.11
N ALA A 86 1.08 -5.78 -3.05
CA ALA A 86 0.38 -6.01 -1.79
C ALA A 86 -0.73 -7.03 -1.95
N MET A 87 -0.90 -7.90 -0.95
CA MET A 87 -2.09 -8.72 -0.77
C MET A 87 -3.06 -7.97 0.15
N VAL A 88 -4.02 -7.31 -0.48
CA VAL A 88 -4.93 -6.39 0.21
C VAL A 88 -6.19 -7.13 0.66
N MET A 89 -6.48 -7.04 1.96
CA MET A 89 -7.77 -7.42 2.52
C MET A 89 -8.72 -6.25 2.35
N SER A 90 -9.83 -6.51 1.68
CA SER A 90 -10.91 -5.56 1.46
C SER A 90 -12.22 -6.11 2.02
N ILE A 91 -13.27 -5.32 1.98
CA ILE A 91 -14.62 -5.79 2.28
C ILE A 91 -15.16 -6.61 1.11
N PRO A 92 -15.98 -7.64 1.33
CA PRO A 92 -16.74 -8.26 0.26
C PRO A 92 -17.67 -7.21 -0.35
N ASP A 93 -17.76 -7.20 -1.69
CA ASP A 93 -18.76 -6.39 -2.37
C ASP A 93 -20.15 -6.88 -1.93
N VAL A 94 -20.83 -6.06 -1.16
CA VAL A 94 -22.23 -6.26 -0.75
C VAL A 94 -23.18 -5.51 -1.69
N GLY A 95 -22.82 -5.44 -2.97
CA GLY A 95 -23.69 -4.88 -3.99
C GLY A 95 -25.10 -5.47 -3.91
N PRO A 96 -26.13 -4.71 -4.34
CA PRO A 96 -27.50 -5.14 -4.27
C PRO A 96 -27.80 -6.39 -5.07
#